data_cc3f05f1923e1e287a8dffa9a5257d1b
#
_entry.id   cc3f05f1923e1e287a8dffa9a5257d1b
#
_cell.length_a   1.000
_cell.length_b   1.000
_cell.length_c   1.000
_cell.angle_alpha   90.00
_cell.angle_beta   90.00
_cell.angle_gamma   90.00
#
_symmetry.space_group_name_H-M   'P 1'
#
loop_
_entity.id
_entity.type
_entity.pdbx_description
1 polymer ?
#
loop_
_entity_poly.entity_id
_entity_poly.type
_entity_poly.pdbx_seq_one_letter_code
_entity_poly.pdbx_strand_id
1 'polypeptide(L)'
;MTPPFSDVLGASRCLAAAVALLLLALAGPSVTAQPIPTGGAAVYRHAHPGQAVISVHVWGAVRQPGWYEVGPGTGLDQILSLAGGPVVGAEDPREERRVNLTLTRGAEHAVVFATTLDALMASGPAPALAHGDVLMLQTTVRPRFTWRDGLGAASAVGGLLVALSRVL
;
A
#
# COMPACT_ATOMS: atom_id res chain seq x y z
N MET A 1 1.42 -80.53 -14.35
CA MET A 1 0.49 -79.41 -14.19
C MET A 1 1.32 -78.26 -13.68
N THR A 2 1.88 -77.46 -14.60
CA THR A 2 2.74 -76.29 -14.30
C THR A 2 1.89 -75.02 -14.42
N PRO A 3 1.92 -74.10 -13.45
CA PRO A 3 1.18 -72.87 -13.54
C PRO A 3 1.84 -71.91 -14.56
N PRO A 4 1.09 -71.05 -15.25
CA PRO A 4 1.59 -70.15 -16.27
C PRO A 4 2.39 -68.99 -15.64
N PHE A 5 3.59 -68.82 -16.13
CA PHE A 5 4.59 -67.81 -15.72
C PHE A 5 4.26 -66.39 -16.20
N SER A 6 3.06 -66.17 -16.72
CA SER A 6 2.66 -64.89 -17.37
C SER A 6 2.14 -63.79 -16.42
N ASP A 7 1.74 -64.16 -15.18
CA ASP A 7 1.09 -63.19 -14.30
C ASP A 7 2.03 -62.33 -13.46
N VAL A 8 3.29 -62.78 -13.30
CA VAL A 8 4.30 -62.08 -12.47
C VAL A 8 4.86 -60.87 -13.20
N LEU A 9 4.93 -60.88 -14.52
CA LEU A 9 5.43 -59.73 -15.31
C LEU A 9 4.41 -58.59 -15.38
N GLY A 10 3.11 -58.84 -15.27
CA GLY A 10 2.06 -57.82 -15.27
C GLY A 10 2.05 -57.00 -13.98
N ALA A 11 2.19 -57.67 -12.86
CA ALA A 11 2.15 -57.02 -11.54
C ALA A 11 3.34 -56.05 -11.31
N SER A 12 4.54 -56.40 -11.78
CA SER A 12 5.73 -55.55 -11.62
C SER A 12 5.66 -54.27 -12.47
N ARG A 13 5.03 -54.34 -13.65
CA ARG A 13 4.85 -53.17 -14.52
C ARG A 13 3.82 -52.18 -13.95
N CYS A 14 2.75 -52.69 -13.35
CA CYS A 14 1.75 -51.86 -12.68
C CYS A 14 2.32 -51.17 -11.43
N LEU A 15 3.17 -51.87 -10.66
CA LEU A 15 3.83 -51.29 -9.48
C LEU A 15 4.81 -50.19 -9.88
N ALA A 16 5.61 -50.40 -10.93
CA ALA A 16 6.54 -49.42 -11.44
C ALA A 16 5.83 -48.13 -11.96
N ALA A 17 4.69 -48.32 -12.66
CA ALA A 17 3.88 -47.19 -13.12
C ALA A 17 3.26 -46.39 -11.96
N ALA A 18 2.78 -47.07 -10.91
CA ALA A 18 2.22 -46.44 -9.73
C ALA A 18 3.28 -45.62 -8.94
N VAL A 19 4.49 -46.18 -8.81
CA VAL A 19 5.61 -45.47 -8.15
C VAL A 19 6.05 -44.26 -8.96
N ALA A 20 6.10 -44.35 -10.29
CA ALA A 20 6.46 -43.23 -11.16
C ALA A 20 5.41 -42.11 -11.08
N LEU A 21 4.11 -42.45 -11.02
CA LEU A 21 3.04 -41.47 -10.85
C LEU A 21 3.08 -40.78 -9.48
N LEU A 22 3.42 -41.53 -8.44
CA LEU A 22 3.59 -40.99 -7.07
C LEU A 22 4.77 -40.04 -6.98
N LEU A 23 5.90 -40.35 -7.61
CA LEU A 23 7.07 -39.47 -7.67
C LEU A 23 6.80 -38.19 -8.47
N LEU A 24 5.98 -38.25 -9.52
CA LEU A 24 5.59 -37.09 -10.31
C LEU A 24 4.64 -36.16 -9.50
N ALA A 25 3.81 -36.74 -8.64
CA ALA A 25 2.90 -35.96 -7.77
C ALA A 25 3.64 -35.26 -6.61
N LEU A 26 4.83 -35.75 -6.21
CA LEU A 26 5.68 -35.07 -5.22
C LEU A 26 6.51 -33.92 -5.80
N ALA A 27 6.64 -33.83 -7.13
CA ALA A 27 7.24 -32.68 -7.79
C ALA A 27 6.23 -31.53 -7.78
N GLY A 28 6.00 -30.94 -6.61
CA GLY A 28 5.19 -29.76 -6.45
C GLY A 28 5.73 -28.62 -7.32
N PRO A 29 4.85 -27.69 -7.77
CA PRO A 29 5.28 -26.54 -8.56
C PRO A 29 6.36 -25.80 -7.74
N SER A 30 7.54 -25.66 -8.32
CA SER A 30 8.60 -24.82 -7.76
C SER A 30 8.07 -23.39 -7.76
N VAL A 31 7.62 -22.91 -6.61
CA VAL A 31 7.30 -21.49 -6.40
C VAL A 31 8.63 -20.75 -6.56
N THR A 32 8.85 -20.21 -7.74
CA THR A 32 9.93 -19.26 -7.99
C THR A 32 9.63 -18.05 -7.14
N ALA A 33 10.29 -17.91 -5.98
CA ALA A 33 10.24 -16.70 -5.20
C ALA A 33 10.73 -15.57 -6.12
N GLN A 34 9.83 -14.67 -6.49
CA GLN A 34 10.23 -13.45 -7.16
C GLN A 34 11.18 -12.71 -6.20
N PRO A 35 12.36 -12.29 -6.66
CA PRO A 35 13.23 -11.49 -5.82
C PRO A 35 12.43 -10.25 -5.42
N ILE A 36 12.17 -10.11 -4.13
CA ILE A 36 11.70 -8.87 -3.54
C ILE A 36 12.77 -7.86 -3.92
N PRO A 37 12.47 -6.78 -4.66
CA PRO A 37 13.45 -5.76 -4.96
C PRO A 37 13.97 -5.28 -3.62
N THR A 38 15.21 -5.65 -3.31
CA THR A 38 15.92 -5.21 -2.10
C THR A 38 16.01 -3.70 -2.28
N GLY A 39 15.24 -2.95 -1.47
CA GLY A 39 15.01 -1.54 -1.63
C GLY A 39 16.29 -0.71 -1.57
N GLY A 40 16.97 -0.63 -2.70
CA GLY A 40 17.75 0.55 -2.99
C GLY A 40 16.75 1.69 -3.15
N ALA A 41 16.99 2.81 -2.48
CA ALA A 41 16.14 3.99 -2.64
C ALA A 41 15.98 4.24 -4.14
N ALA A 42 14.74 4.14 -4.65
CA ALA A 42 14.50 4.35 -6.07
C ALA A 42 14.85 5.81 -6.39
N VAL A 43 15.76 6.01 -7.32
CA VAL A 43 16.14 7.34 -7.79
C VAL A 43 15.44 7.59 -9.12
N TYR A 44 14.54 8.56 -9.12
CA TYR A 44 13.77 8.95 -10.30
C TYR A 44 14.32 10.25 -10.86
N ARG A 45 14.88 10.22 -12.05
CA ARG A 45 15.44 11.40 -12.69
C ARG A 45 14.48 11.95 -13.74
N HIS A 46 13.99 13.17 -13.51
CA HIS A 46 13.07 13.89 -14.39
C HIS A 46 13.66 15.26 -14.78
N ALA A 47 14.89 15.26 -15.31
CA ALA A 47 15.56 16.46 -15.79
C ALA A 47 16.21 16.20 -17.15
N HIS A 48 16.33 17.25 -17.97
CA HIS A 48 17.02 17.15 -19.25
C HIS A 48 18.54 16.99 -19.05
N PRO A 49 19.23 16.28 -19.96
CA PRO A 49 20.69 16.19 -19.92
C PRO A 49 21.34 17.58 -19.90
N GLY A 50 22.26 17.81 -18.94
CA GLY A 50 22.95 19.09 -18.78
C GLY A 50 22.19 20.17 -18.00
N GLN A 51 20.97 19.94 -17.58
CA GLN A 51 20.22 20.85 -16.75
C GLN A 51 20.65 20.71 -15.26
N ALA A 52 20.71 21.83 -14.54
CA ALA A 52 20.84 21.80 -13.09
C ALA A 52 19.66 21.05 -12.49
N VAL A 53 19.91 20.25 -11.46
CA VAL A 53 18.88 19.47 -10.78
C VAL A 53 18.85 19.77 -9.28
N ILE A 54 17.68 19.70 -8.69
CA ILE A 54 17.47 19.65 -7.26
C ILE A 54 17.02 18.23 -6.88
N SER A 55 17.44 17.77 -5.73
CA SER A 55 17.07 16.47 -5.20
C SER A 55 16.01 16.65 -4.12
N VAL A 56 14.92 15.93 -4.23
CA VAL A 56 13.79 15.97 -3.29
C VAL A 56 13.44 14.55 -2.88
N HIS A 57 13.21 14.33 -1.59
CA HIS A 57 12.75 13.04 -1.09
C HIS A 57 11.23 13.03 -0.99
N VAL A 58 10.58 12.00 -1.50
CA VAL A 58 9.14 11.81 -1.40
C VAL A 58 8.85 10.53 -0.60
N TRP A 59 8.17 10.68 0.54
CA TRP A 59 7.90 9.59 1.47
C TRP A 59 6.42 9.48 1.82
N GLY A 60 6.04 8.30 2.33
CA GLY A 60 4.73 8.05 2.90
C GLY A 60 3.73 7.49 1.90
N ALA A 61 2.48 7.91 1.98
CA ALA A 61 1.36 7.37 1.21
C ALA A 61 1.34 7.84 -0.24
N VAL A 62 2.39 7.51 -1.00
CA VAL A 62 2.54 7.77 -2.45
C VAL A 62 2.78 6.46 -3.19
N ARG A 63 2.46 6.42 -4.47
CA ARG A 63 2.65 5.21 -5.29
C ARG A 63 4.12 4.88 -5.51
N GLN A 64 4.94 5.88 -5.67
CA GLN A 64 6.37 5.74 -5.95
C GLN A 64 7.16 6.59 -4.96
N PRO A 65 7.36 6.10 -3.72
CA PRO A 65 8.24 6.79 -2.77
C PRO A 65 9.70 6.64 -3.21
N GLY A 66 10.51 7.67 -2.98
CA GLY A 66 11.91 7.63 -3.35
C GLY A 66 12.56 8.99 -3.45
N TRP A 67 13.70 8.99 -4.09
CA TRP A 67 14.51 10.17 -4.34
C TRP A 67 14.25 10.68 -5.75
N TYR A 68 13.88 11.96 -5.88
CA TYR A 68 13.56 12.60 -7.14
C TYR A 68 14.58 13.66 -7.48
N GLU A 69 15.19 13.55 -8.67
CA GLU A 69 16.03 14.58 -9.28
C GLU A 69 15.20 15.33 -10.32
N VAL A 70 14.84 16.56 -10.02
CA VAL A 70 13.98 17.40 -10.85
C VAL A 70 14.63 18.75 -11.15
N GLY A 71 14.15 19.44 -12.17
CA GLY A 71 14.62 20.77 -12.49
C GLY A 71 14.30 21.79 -11.39
N PRO A 72 15.12 22.83 -11.20
CA PRO A 72 14.79 23.93 -10.29
C PRO A 72 13.49 24.62 -10.78
N GLY A 73 12.63 24.98 -9.83
CA GLY A 73 11.31 25.56 -10.11
C GLY A 73 10.20 24.52 -10.28
N THR A 74 10.49 23.21 -10.15
CA THR A 74 9.44 22.18 -10.10
C THR A 74 8.52 22.46 -8.93
N GLY A 75 7.20 22.49 -9.18
CA GLY A 75 6.16 22.70 -8.18
C GLY A 75 5.85 21.43 -7.39
N LEU A 76 5.18 21.61 -6.27
CA LEU A 76 4.78 20.53 -5.37
C LEU A 76 3.72 19.61 -6.03
N ASP A 77 2.86 20.16 -6.86
CA ASP A 77 1.88 19.47 -7.69
C ASP A 77 2.55 18.58 -8.74
N GLN A 78 3.62 19.10 -9.37
CA GLN A 78 4.38 18.35 -10.36
C GLN A 78 5.09 17.15 -9.75
N ILE A 79 5.76 17.31 -8.60
CA ILE A 79 6.44 16.19 -7.95
C ILE A 79 5.46 15.14 -7.45
N LEU A 80 4.28 15.55 -6.98
CA LEU A 80 3.22 14.62 -6.63
C LEU A 80 2.73 13.81 -7.84
N SER A 81 2.58 14.46 -8.98
CA SER A 81 2.22 13.79 -10.23
C SER A 81 3.28 12.80 -10.67
N LEU A 82 4.58 13.17 -10.58
CA LEU A 82 5.70 12.29 -10.87
C LEU A 82 5.77 11.09 -9.92
N ALA A 83 5.43 11.28 -8.64
CA ALA A 83 5.34 10.22 -7.64
C ALA A 83 4.09 9.32 -7.80
N GLY A 84 3.30 9.54 -8.86
CA GLY A 84 2.10 8.76 -9.15
C GLY A 84 0.91 9.08 -8.26
N GLY A 85 0.94 10.19 -7.55
CA GLY A 85 -0.11 10.65 -6.65
C GLY A 85 -0.19 9.89 -5.32
N PRO A 86 -1.08 10.30 -4.43
CA PRO A 86 -1.29 9.65 -3.15
C PRO A 86 -1.91 8.27 -3.30
N VAL A 87 -1.51 7.34 -2.43
CA VAL A 87 -2.19 6.05 -2.30
C VAL A 87 -3.39 6.25 -1.39
N VAL A 88 -4.55 6.38 -2.01
CA VAL A 88 -5.83 6.41 -1.31
C VAL A 88 -6.39 4.99 -1.39
N GLY A 89 -6.57 4.30 -0.25
CA GLY A 89 -7.20 2.97 -0.23
C GLY A 89 -8.64 3.01 -0.76
N ALA A 90 -9.32 1.88 -0.82
CA ALA A 90 -10.72 1.80 -1.25
C ALA A 90 -11.60 2.79 -0.46
N GLU A 91 -12.49 3.51 -1.15
CA GLU A 91 -13.40 4.45 -0.51
C GLU A 91 -14.44 3.69 0.33
N ASP A 92 -14.50 3.97 1.63
CA ASP A 92 -15.58 3.55 2.49
C ASP A 92 -16.45 4.78 2.82
N PRO A 93 -17.75 4.78 2.52
CA PRO A 93 -18.65 5.90 2.86
C PRO A 93 -18.70 6.21 4.36
N ARG A 94 -18.27 5.27 5.21
CA ARG A 94 -18.23 5.42 6.68
C ARG A 94 -16.94 6.05 7.18
N GLU A 95 -15.97 6.28 6.27
CA GLU A 95 -14.67 6.83 6.61
C GLU A 95 -14.46 8.17 5.90
N GLU A 96 -13.92 9.12 6.62
CA GLU A 96 -13.38 10.35 6.06
C GLU A 96 -11.86 10.20 5.97
N ARG A 97 -11.33 10.24 4.76
CA ARG A 97 -9.90 10.15 4.50
C ARG A 97 -9.37 11.50 4.13
N ARG A 98 -8.31 11.90 4.82
CA ARG A 98 -7.57 13.13 4.53
C ARG A 98 -6.13 12.79 4.25
N VAL A 99 -5.61 13.32 3.16
CA VAL A 99 -4.19 13.23 2.84
C VAL A 99 -3.52 14.52 3.29
N ASN A 100 -2.65 14.40 4.29
CA ASN A 100 -1.86 15.51 4.79
C ASN A 100 -0.50 15.50 4.09
N LEU A 101 -0.07 16.67 3.65
CA LEU A 101 1.24 16.91 3.05
C LEU A 101 2.06 17.76 4.02
N THR A 102 3.30 17.35 4.24
CA THR A 102 4.25 18.10 5.04
C THR A 102 5.55 18.21 4.26
N LEU A 103 5.99 19.44 4.00
CA LEU A 103 7.27 19.74 3.38
C LEU A 103 8.23 20.19 4.47
N THR A 104 9.34 19.49 4.61
CA THR A 104 10.41 19.85 5.55
C THR A 104 11.69 20.17 4.80
N ARG A 105 12.50 21.06 5.38
CA ARG A 105 13.73 21.56 4.78
C ARG A 105 14.89 21.60 5.77
N GLY A 106 16.07 21.34 5.25
CA GLY A 106 17.31 21.41 6.02
C GLY A 106 17.56 20.20 6.92
N ALA A 107 18.73 20.19 7.57
CA ALA A 107 19.16 19.06 8.42
C ALA A 107 18.28 18.89 9.68
N GLU A 108 17.65 19.96 10.14
CA GLU A 108 16.75 19.94 11.29
C GLU A 108 15.31 19.54 10.94
N HIS A 109 15.03 19.24 9.66
CA HIS A 109 13.69 18.91 9.16
C HIS A 109 12.63 19.93 9.57
N ALA A 110 12.99 21.21 9.49
CA ALA A 110 12.06 22.30 9.81
C ALA A 110 10.86 22.27 8.84
N VAL A 111 9.64 22.31 9.39
CA VAL A 111 8.42 22.33 8.59
C VAL A 111 8.29 23.67 7.88
N VAL A 112 8.43 23.67 6.56
CA VAL A 112 8.29 24.86 5.71
C VAL A 112 6.84 25.05 5.26
N PHE A 113 6.15 23.94 5.03
CA PHE A 113 4.78 23.98 4.55
C PHE A 113 4.03 22.72 5.01
N ALA A 114 2.81 22.91 5.47
CA ALA A 114 1.93 21.81 5.84
C ALA A 114 0.50 22.14 5.40
N THR A 115 -0.12 21.20 4.68
CA THR A 115 -1.47 21.37 4.14
C THR A 115 -2.15 20.01 3.92
N THR A 116 -3.42 20.04 3.56
CA THR A 116 -4.11 18.86 3.05
C THR A 116 -4.10 18.86 1.53
N LEU A 117 -4.26 17.69 0.91
CA LEU A 117 -4.33 17.58 -0.56
C LEU A 117 -5.45 18.46 -1.13
N ASP A 118 -6.63 18.44 -0.51
CA ASP A 118 -7.78 19.24 -0.94
C ASP A 118 -7.48 20.74 -0.87
N ALA A 119 -6.83 21.19 0.20
CA ALA A 119 -6.44 22.58 0.35
C ALA A 119 -5.35 22.98 -0.65
N LEU A 120 -4.39 22.09 -0.94
CA LEU A 120 -3.38 22.34 -1.96
C LEU A 120 -4.00 22.55 -3.33
N MET A 121 -4.98 21.72 -3.69
CA MET A 121 -5.68 21.83 -4.98
C MET A 121 -6.56 23.07 -5.08
N ALA A 122 -7.05 23.60 -3.94
CA ALA A 122 -7.91 24.77 -3.89
C ALA A 122 -7.16 26.10 -3.75
N SER A 123 -5.94 26.11 -3.16
CA SER A 123 -5.32 27.32 -2.59
C SER A 123 -4.30 28.04 -3.47
N GLY A 124 -4.02 27.56 -4.68
CA GLY A 124 -3.03 28.24 -5.54
C GLY A 124 -1.56 27.87 -5.19
N PRO A 125 -0.58 28.73 -5.50
CA PRO A 125 0.81 28.34 -5.57
C PRO A 125 1.39 27.88 -4.23
N ALA A 126 1.86 26.61 -4.22
CA ALA A 126 2.66 26.07 -3.14
C ALA A 126 4.09 26.65 -3.17
N PRO A 127 4.86 26.56 -2.07
CA PRO A 127 6.24 27.00 -2.05
C PRO A 127 7.09 26.21 -3.05
N ALA A 128 8.05 26.89 -3.68
CA ALA A 128 9.00 26.23 -4.57
C ALA A 128 9.87 25.25 -3.81
N LEU A 129 10.11 24.09 -4.43
CA LEU A 129 10.97 23.04 -3.90
C LEU A 129 12.43 23.50 -3.93
N ALA A 130 13.21 23.12 -2.93
CA ALA A 130 14.63 23.33 -2.84
C ALA A 130 15.38 21.99 -2.75
N HIS A 131 16.68 22.05 -2.99
CA HIS A 131 17.54 20.88 -2.86
C HIS A 131 17.54 20.37 -1.41
N GLY A 132 17.36 19.07 -1.23
CA GLY A 132 17.31 18.42 0.09
C GLY A 132 15.96 18.52 0.81
N ASP A 133 14.92 19.04 0.15
CA ASP A 133 13.57 19.02 0.71
C ASP A 133 13.04 17.59 0.87
N VAL A 134 12.25 17.37 1.92
CA VAL A 134 11.56 16.11 2.17
C VAL A 134 10.06 16.36 2.17
N LEU A 135 9.36 15.75 1.23
CA LEU A 135 7.91 15.75 1.12
C LEU A 135 7.34 14.47 1.74
N MET A 136 6.59 14.60 2.81
CA MET A 136 5.93 13.49 3.49
C MET A 136 4.43 13.55 3.26
N LEU A 137 3.84 12.43 2.79
CA LEU A 137 2.40 12.27 2.67
C LEU A 137 1.90 11.27 3.71
N GLN A 138 0.87 11.68 4.44
CA GLN A 138 0.22 10.84 5.45
C GLN A 138 -1.28 10.79 5.19
N THR A 139 -1.84 9.58 5.13
CA THR A 139 -3.29 9.41 5.05
C THR A 139 -3.85 9.22 6.46
N THR A 140 -4.74 10.10 6.86
CA THR A 140 -5.49 10.01 8.12
C THR A 140 -6.89 9.53 7.81
N VAL A 141 -7.31 8.46 8.45
CA VAL A 141 -8.67 7.90 8.32
C VAL A 141 -9.42 8.21 9.60
N ARG A 142 -10.59 8.82 9.50
CA ARG A 142 -11.50 9.10 10.62
C ARG A 142 -12.84 8.43 10.36
N PRO A 143 -13.38 7.65 11.30
CA PRO A 143 -14.72 7.10 11.17
C PRO A 143 -15.74 8.25 11.14
N ARG A 144 -16.67 8.23 10.19
CA ARG A 144 -17.83 9.12 10.19
C ARG A 144 -18.88 8.53 11.11
N PHE A 145 -19.20 9.24 12.17
CA PHE A 145 -20.32 8.89 13.03
C PHE A 145 -21.64 9.14 12.26
N THR A 146 -22.39 8.08 12.05
CA THR A 146 -23.73 8.17 11.43
C THR A 146 -24.81 8.21 12.50
N TRP A 147 -25.91 8.89 12.25
CA TRP A 147 -27.06 8.94 13.16
C TRP A 147 -27.62 7.54 13.52
N ARG A 148 -27.39 6.54 12.64
CA ARG A 148 -27.74 5.14 12.89
C ARG A 148 -26.94 4.52 14.04
N ASP A 149 -25.70 4.94 14.22
CA ASP A 149 -24.86 4.50 15.32
C ASP A 149 -25.41 5.02 16.65
N GLY A 150 -25.96 6.25 16.64
CA GLY A 150 -26.66 6.82 17.79
C GLY A 150 -27.95 6.09 18.16
N LEU A 151 -28.72 5.60 17.17
CA LEU A 151 -29.93 4.82 17.43
C LEU A 151 -29.61 3.46 18.05
N GLY A 152 -28.50 2.81 17.63
CA GLY A 152 -28.02 1.56 18.22
C GLY A 152 -27.69 1.72 19.71
N ALA A 153 -27.00 2.80 20.06
CA ALA A 153 -26.67 3.12 21.44
C ALA A 153 -27.96 3.44 22.28
N ALA A 154 -28.88 4.20 21.72
CA ALA A 154 -30.15 4.53 22.40
C ALA A 154 -31.01 3.29 22.65
N SER A 155 -31.06 2.34 21.73
CA SER A 155 -31.80 1.08 21.90
C SER A 155 -31.19 0.18 22.99
N ALA A 156 -29.85 0.15 23.09
CA ALA A 156 -29.18 -0.59 24.15
C ALA A 156 -29.49 -0.05 25.56
N VAL A 157 -29.49 1.28 25.71
CA VAL A 157 -29.85 1.95 26.98
C VAL A 157 -31.33 1.72 27.32
N GLY A 158 -32.22 1.82 26.34
CA GLY A 158 -33.64 1.55 26.49
C GLY A 158 -33.93 0.12 26.95
N GLY A 159 -33.23 -0.86 26.34
CA GLY A 159 -33.32 -2.28 26.75
C GLY A 159 -32.87 -2.52 28.17
N LEU A 160 -31.80 -1.86 28.61
CA LEU A 160 -31.28 -1.97 29.98
C LEU A 160 -32.25 -1.41 31.02
N LEU A 161 -32.89 -0.25 30.70
CA LEU A 161 -33.88 0.36 31.58
C LEU A 161 -35.14 -0.53 31.76
N VAL A 162 -35.62 -1.15 30.67
CA VAL A 162 -36.73 -2.09 30.71
C VAL A 162 -36.37 -3.36 31.50
N ALA A 163 -35.14 -3.84 31.35
CA ALA A 163 -34.69 -5.02 32.15
C ALA A 163 -34.61 -4.69 33.63
N LEU A 164 -34.12 -3.52 34.02
CA LEU A 164 -34.07 -3.08 35.43
C LEU A 164 -35.47 -2.86 36.02
N SER A 165 -36.43 -2.37 35.26
CA SER A 165 -37.81 -2.16 35.74
C SER A 165 -38.59 -3.45 35.99
N ARG A 166 -38.09 -4.60 35.49
CA ARG A 166 -38.70 -5.92 35.75
C ARG A 166 -38.13 -6.64 36.96
N VAL A 167 -36.98 -6.17 37.48
CA VAL A 167 -36.30 -6.79 38.64
C VAL A 167 -36.59 -6.06 39.95
N LEU A 168 -37.08 -4.83 39.85
CA LEU A 168 -37.61 -4.04 41.00
C LEU A 168 -39.11 -4.19 41.11
#